data_3670bee71332d508cd0ffb9b3e8440f9
#
_entry.id   3670bee71332d508cd0ffb9b3e8440f9
#
_cell.length_a   1.000
_cell.length_b   1.000
_cell.length_c   1.000
_cell.angle_alpha   90.00
_cell.angle_beta   90.00
_cell.angle_gamma   90.00
#
_symmetry.space_group_name_H-M   'P 1'
#
loop_
_entity.id
_entity.type
_entity.pdbx_description
1 polymer ?
#
loop_
_entity_poly.entity_id
_entity_poly.type
_entity_poly.pdbx_seq_one_letter_code
_entity_poly.pdbx_strand_id
1 'polypeptide(L)'
;MNVLIINAGSSSLKYQLMDPETGAVSAKGLCERIYIDGRLTHNANGKKIVKDIPMPTHSEAIQAVLAILVDPVDGVIKSTDEIDAVGHRVLHGGMEFFDSCIINDEVIAAIEKCIPLGPLHNPANLMGIRACQAVMPNTPQVAVFDTAFHMTMPPKAYRYAIPTEYYENDSIRRYGFHGTSHKYVTKRAIDLMGRKDIKLVNCHLGNGSSLSAVKDGKCQDTSMGLTPLAGVPMGTRSGDIDPAVVQFVMNKYGMSADECLNMLNKKSGVLALSGVSSDFRDIENGAEEGNENCALALDKCAYEVRKYIGSYAAALGGLDCLVFTAGVGENSASMRARICEGLEFLGVKLDPEKNNTRGKEAIISADDSKVTVWVIPTNEELMIAQDTAALVNAAK
;
A
#
# COMPACT_ATOMS: atom_id res chain seq x y z
N MET A 1 21.38 2.14 -13.42
CA MET A 1 20.22 1.59 -14.14
C MET A 1 19.05 2.56 -13.96
N ASN A 2 18.38 2.96 -15.05
CA ASN A 2 17.21 3.83 -14.96
C ASN A 2 15.94 3.00 -15.04
N VAL A 3 15.20 2.93 -13.95
CA VAL A 3 13.91 2.20 -13.90
C VAL A 3 12.76 3.22 -13.90
N LEU A 4 11.85 3.09 -14.85
CA LEU A 4 10.62 3.86 -14.89
C LEU A 4 9.54 3.09 -14.10
N ILE A 5 9.06 3.67 -13.02
CA ILE A 5 7.98 3.11 -12.20
C ILE A 5 6.66 3.71 -12.65
N ILE A 6 5.66 2.86 -12.88
CA ILE A 6 4.31 3.23 -13.29
C ILE A 6 3.30 2.70 -12.27
N ASN A 7 2.43 3.58 -11.81
CA ASN A 7 1.27 3.26 -10.99
C ASN A 7 0.03 3.85 -11.66
N ALA A 8 -0.66 3.03 -12.44
CA ALA A 8 -1.85 3.42 -13.20
C ALA A 8 -3.11 3.23 -12.37
N GLY A 9 -3.85 4.33 -12.17
CA GLY A 9 -5.20 4.36 -11.62
C GLY A 9 -6.25 4.54 -12.72
N SER A 10 -7.54 4.51 -12.38
CA SER A 10 -8.65 4.58 -13.34
C SER A 10 -8.64 5.86 -14.20
N SER A 11 -8.25 6.99 -13.64
CA SER A 11 -8.20 8.30 -14.32
C SER A 11 -6.91 9.09 -14.05
N SER A 12 -5.88 8.40 -13.56
CA SER A 12 -4.59 9.00 -13.23
C SER A 12 -3.45 8.01 -13.44
N LEU A 13 -2.24 8.54 -13.59
CA LEU A 13 -1.03 7.74 -13.70
C LEU A 13 0.10 8.47 -12.98
N LYS A 14 0.66 7.85 -11.95
CA LYS A 14 1.87 8.33 -11.28
C LYS A 14 3.09 7.65 -11.88
N TYR A 15 4.18 8.39 -11.99
CA TYR A 15 5.45 7.85 -12.45
C TYR A 15 6.65 8.39 -11.67
N GLN A 16 7.70 7.59 -11.63
CA GLN A 16 9.02 8.00 -11.19
C GLN A 16 10.08 7.34 -12.08
N LEU A 17 11.11 8.11 -12.46
CA LEU A 17 12.33 7.59 -13.05
C LEU A 17 13.42 7.63 -11.99
N MET A 18 13.98 6.48 -11.63
CA MET A 18 14.92 6.38 -10.54
C MET A 18 16.01 5.33 -10.74
N ASP A 19 17.10 5.50 -10.03
CA ASP A 19 18.15 4.50 -9.89
C ASP A 19 17.84 3.57 -8.72
N PRO A 20 17.70 2.24 -8.93
CA PRO A 20 17.34 1.29 -7.88
C PRO A 20 18.44 1.02 -6.84
N GLU A 21 19.70 1.30 -7.16
CA GLU A 21 20.83 1.06 -6.24
C GLU A 21 20.97 2.20 -5.25
N THR A 22 20.92 3.43 -5.75
CA THR A 22 21.10 4.64 -4.93
C THR A 22 19.79 5.18 -4.36
N GLY A 23 18.65 4.80 -4.96
CA GLY A 23 17.35 5.38 -4.66
C GLY A 23 17.18 6.82 -5.19
N ALA A 24 18.11 7.31 -6.01
CA ALA A 24 18.04 8.65 -6.57
C ALA A 24 16.89 8.77 -7.58
N VAL A 25 16.00 9.73 -7.36
CA VAL A 25 14.87 10.04 -8.23
C VAL A 25 15.26 11.14 -9.19
N SER A 26 15.41 10.82 -10.47
CA SER A 26 15.73 11.78 -11.53
C SER A 26 14.51 12.63 -11.90
N ALA A 27 13.34 12.02 -11.99
CA ALA A 27 12.08 12.71 -12.23
C ALA A 27 10.91 11.97 -11.59
N LYS A 28 9.86 12.71 -11.24
CA LYS A 28 8.58 12.14 -10.79
C LYS A 28 7.42 13.01 -11.24
N GLY A 29 6.25 12.42 -11.39
CA GLY A 29 5.08 13.18 -11.80
C GLY A 29 3.78 12.41 -11.71
N LEU A 30 2.74 13.12 -12.15
CA LEU A 30 1.36 12.68 -12.12
C LEU A 30 0.65 13.17 -13.37
N CYS A 31 0.03 12.24 -14.08
CA CYS A 31 -1.01 12.54 -15.07
C CYS A 31 -2.36 12.40 -14.38
N GLU A 32 -3.18 13.43 -14.45
CA GLU A 32 -4.52 13.48 -13.84
C GLU A 32 -5.56 13.77 -14.92
N ARG A 33 -6.83 13.48 -14.60
CA ARG A 33 -7.96 13.78 -15.48
C ARG A 33 -7.84 13.10 -16.86
N ILE A 34 -7.23 11.91 -16.88
CA ILE A 34 -7.20 11.03 -18.06
C ILE A 34 -8.67 10.76 -18.44
N TYR A 35 -8.99 10.75 -19.73
CA TYR A 35 -10.33 10.67 -20.33
C TYR A 35 -11.16 11.96 -20.28
N ILE A 36 -10.66 13.05 -19.68
CA ILE A 36 -11.37 14.34 -19.61
C ILE A 36 -10.61 15.38 -20.45
N ASP A 37 -9.67 16.06 -19.85
CA ASP A 37 -8.89 17.13 -20.51
C ASP A 37 -7.38 16.97 -20.28
N GLY A 38 -6.98 16.09 -19.36
CA GLY A 38 -5.60 15.74 -19.08
C GLY A 38 -4.76 16.86 -18.46
N ARG A 39 -4.02 16.52 -17.40
CA ARG A 39 -3.03 17.40 -16.78
C ARG A 39 -1.81 16.61 -16.37
N LEU A 40 -0.63 17.03 -16.83
CA LEU A 40 0.67 16.49 -16.43
C LEU A 40 1.32 17.44 -15.42
N THR A 41 1.65 16.91 -14.26
CA THR A 41 2.57 17.53 -13.30
C THR A 41 3.89 16.78 -13.35
N HIS A 42 5.00 17.47 -13.63
CA HIS A 42 6.36 16.93 -13.69
C HIS A 42 7.27 17.63 -12.72
N ASN A 43 8.05 16.88 -11.96
CA ASN A 43 9.04 17.41 -11.03
C ASN A 43 10.41 16.80 -11.38
N ALA A 44 11.34 17.63 -11.78
CA ALA A 44 12.70 17.27 -12.12
C ALA A 44 13.64 18.49 -11.93
N ASN A 45 14.91 18.25 -11.61
CA ASN A 45 15.92 19.30 -11.50
C ASN A 45 15.53 20.45 -10.54
N GLY A 46 14.76 20.14 -9.47
CA GLY A 46 14.27 21.15 -8.52
C GLY A 46 13.11 22.01 -9.03
N LYS A 47 12.59 21.76 -10.25
CA LYS A 47 11.47 22.49 -10.85
C LYS A 47 10.20 21.65 -10.82
N LYS A 48 9.06 22.33 -10.68
CA LYS A 48 7.71 21.78 -10.88
C LYS A 48 7.10 22.40 -12.12
N ILE A 49 6.73 21.57 -13.06
CA ILE A 49 6.12 21.94 -14.34
C ILE A 49 4.71 21.37 -14.38
N VAL A 50 3.75 22.15 -14.80
CA VAL A 50 2.36 21.73 -14.99
C VAL A 50 1.97 22.06 -16.43
N LYS A 51 1.49 21.06 -17.16
CA LYS A 51 1.02 21.22 -18.56
C LYS A 51 -0.37 20.59 -18.67
N ASP A 52 -1.33 21.34 -19.20
CA ASP A 52 -2.62 20.79 -19.61
C ASP A 52 -2.44 20.19 -21.01
N ILE A 53 -2.57 18.87 -21.10
CA ILE A 53 -2.32 18.08 -22.32
C ILE A 53 -3.48 17.10 -22.46
N PRO A 54 -4.19 17.06 -23.60
CA PRO A 54 -5.23 16.07 -23.80
C PRO A 54 -4.71 14.63 -23.63
N MET A 55 -5.36 13.87 -22.76
CA MET A 55 -5.05 12.49 -22.46
C MET A 55 -6.32 11.66 -22.61
N PRO A 56 -6.77 11.37 -23.83
CA PRO A 56 -7.98 10.59 -24.06
C PRO A 56 -7.89 9.16 -23.56
N THR A 57 -6.67 8.62 -23.42
CA THR A 57 -6.43 7.29 -22.81
C THR A 57 -5.11 7.27 -22.01
N HIS A 58 -4.82 6.15 -21.38
CA HIS A 58 -3.53 5.94 -20.70
C HIS A 58 -2.34 5.90 -21.68
N SER A 59 -2.56 5.58 -22.96
CA SER A 59 -1.51 5.62 -23.97
C SER A 59 -0.96 7.03 -24.19
N GLU A 60 -1.85 8.03 -24.31
CA GLU A 60 -1.41 9.43 -24.43
C GLU A 60 -0.78 9.93 -23.13
N ALA A 61 -1.25 9.45 -21.97
CA ALA A 61 -0.60 9.78 -20.71
C ALA A 61 0.84 9.26 -20.66
N ILE A 62 1.10 8.01 -21.06
CA ILE A 62 2.46 7.45 -21.15
C ILE A 62 3.29 8.20 -22.18
N GLN A 63 2.74 8.50 -23.35
CA GLN A 63 3.44 9.29 -24.38
C GLN A 63 3.84 10.67 -23.83
N ALA A 64 2.94 11.35 -23.10
CA ALA A 64 3.24 12.64 -22.46
C ALA A 64 4.35 12.52 -21.41
N VAL A 65 4.38 11.43 -20.63
CA VAL A 65 5.45 11.13 -19.69
C VAL A 65 6.78 10.95 -20.41
N LEU A 66 6.82 10.12 -21.46
CA LEU A 66 8.04 9.89 -22.21
C LEU A 66 8.53 11.17 -22.90
N ALA A 67 7.63 11.94 -23.48
CA ALA A 67 7.96 13.21 -24.13
C ALA A 67 8.58 14.21 -23.14
N ILE A 68 8.06 14.34 -21.92
CA ILE A 68 8.63 15.26 -20.93
C ILE A 68 9.96 14.75 -20.36
N LEU A 69 10.16 13.43 -20.24
CA LEU A 69 11.41 12.85 -19.77
C LEU A 69 12.60 13.12 -20.72
N VAL A 70 12.33 13.20 -22.03
CA VAL A 70 13.35 13.47 -23.07
C VAL A 70 13.33 14.93 -23.56
N ASP A 71 12.53 15.80 -22.96
CA ASP A 71 12.43 17.21 -23.34
C ASP A 71 13.82 17.91 -23.19
N PRO A 72 14.31 18.66 -24.19
CA PRO A 72 15.65 19.28 -24.14
C PRO A 72 15.84 20.27 -22.99
N VAL A 73 14.78 20.85 -22.45
CA VAL A 73 14.82 21.88 -21.39
C VAL A 73 14.45 21.33 -20.03
N ASP A 74 13.41 20.50 -19.99
CA ASP A 74 12.75 20.05 -18.77
C ASP A 74 13.00 18.56 -18.49
N GLY A 75 13.58 17.83 -19.43
CA GLY A 75 13.83 16.39 -19.33
C GLY A 75 15.07 16.03 -18.50
N VAL A 76 15.23 14.74 -18.29
CA VAL A 76 16.32 14.16 -17.47
C VAL A 76 17.12 13.07 -18.20
N ILE A 77 16.65 12.63 -19.36
CA ILE A 77 17.32 11.66 -20.25
C ILE A 77 17.30 12.21 -21.69
N LYS A 78 18.21 11.70 -22.52
CA LYS A 78 18.35 12.15 -23.93
C LYS A 78 17.46 11.36 -24.89
N SER A 79 17.20 10.10 -24.57
CA SER A 79 16.41 9.17 -25.36
C SER A 79 15.66 8.21 -24.43
N THR A 80 14.51 7.71 -24.88
CA THR A 80 13.79 6.63 -24.20
C THR A 80 14.57 5.34 -24.07
N ASP A 81 15.62 5.14 -24.89
CA ASP A 81 16.53 4.00 -24.81
C ASP A 81 17.38 4.02 -23.51
N GLU A 82 17.43 5.14 -22.80
CA GLU A 82 18.06 5.23 -21.47
C GLU A 82 17.16 4.66 -20.35
N ILE A 83 15.92 4.29 -20.66
CA ILE A 83 15.03 3.56 -19.72
C ILE A 83 15.33 2.07 -19.85
N ASP A 84 16.06 1.54 -18.87
CA ASP A 84 16.51 0.15 -18.88
C ASP A 84 15.40 -0.87 -18.60
N ALA A 85 14.37 -0.47 -17.85
CA ALA A 85 13.21 -1.31 -17.51
C ALA A 85 12.03 -0.47 -17.01
N VAL A 86 10.83 -1.06 -17.05
CA VAL A 86 9.61 -0.48 -16.47
C VAL A 86 9.07 -1.40 -15.36
N GLY A 87 8.88 -0.83 -14.17
CA GLY A 87 8.22 -1.51 -13.04
C GLY A 87 6.77 -1.04 -12.91
N HIS A 88 5.81 -1.96 -12.95
CA HIS A 88 4.39 -1.67 -12.78
C HIS A 88 3.90 -2.13 -11.42
N ARG A 89 3.26 -1.24 -10.66
CA ARG A 89 2.45 -1.65 -9.53
C ARG A 89 1.18 -2.30 -10.06
N VAL A 90 0.91 -3.53 -9.62
CA VAL A 90 -0.31 -4.28 -9.91
C VAL A 90 -0.98 -4.64 -8.60
N LEU A 91 -2.30 -4.41 -8.49
CA LEU A 91 -2.98 -4.66 -7.22
C LEU A 91 -3.00 -6.16 -6.89
N HIS A 92 -3.47 -7.00 -7.81
CA HIS A 92 -3.81 -8.39 -7.51
C HIS A 92 -3.21 -9.37 -8.51
N GLY A 93 -2.40 -10.31 -8.00
CA GLY A 93 -1.75 -11.37 -8.78
C GLY A 93 -2.42 -12.75 -8.65
N GLY A 94 -3.51 -12.85 -7.89
CA GLY A 94 -4.22 -14.12 -7.67
C GLY A 94 -3.40 -15.14 -6.90
N MET A 95 -3.63 -16.42 -7.24
CA MET A 95 -2.90 -17.58 -6.70
C MET A 95 -1.66 -17.94 -7.53
N GLU A 96 -1.45 -17.28 -8.67
CA GLU A 96 -0.42 -17.66 -9.63
C GLU A 96 0.92 -16.97 -9.32
N PHE A 97 0.89 -15.78 -8.68
CA PHE A 97 2.10 -15.00 -8.43
C PHE A 97 2.41 -14.87 -6.94
N PHE A 98 3.55 -15.45 -6.56
CA PHE A 98 4.11 -15.42 -5.19
C PHE A 98 5.19 -14.35 -5.03
N ASP A 99 5.62 -13.71 -6.12
CA ASP A 99 6.62 -12.64 -6.16
C ASP A 99 6.41 -11.79 -7.42
N SER A 100 7.21 -10.74 -7.57
CA SER A 100 7.29 -9.93 -8.79
C SER A 100 7.76 -10.78 -9.97
N CYS A 101 7.30 -10.47 -11.19
CA CYS A 101 7.68 -11.24 -12.38
C CYS A 101 7.83 -10.36 -13.64
N ILE A 102 8.63 -10.82 -14.59
CA ILE A 102 8.72 -10.21 -15.92
C ILE A 102 7.40 -10.43 -16.66
N ILE A 103 6.86 -9.37 -17.24
CA ILE A 103 5.56 -9.39 -17.92
C ILE A 103 5.69 -10.07 -19.29
N ASN A 104 4.86 -11.08 -19.50
CA ASN A 104 4.61 -11.75 -20.77
C ASN A 104 3.09 -11.94 -20.94
N ASP A 105 2.67 -12.61 -22.02
CA ASP A 105 1.24 -12.83 -22.30
C ASP A 105 0.53 -13.66 -21.22
N GLU A 106 1.22 -14.60 -20.57
CA GLU A 106 0.69 -15.43 -19.49
C GLU A 106 0.43 -14.57 -18.24
N VAL A 107 1.35 -13.66 -17.92
CA VAL A 107 1.20 -12.71 -16.80
C VAL A 107 0.01 -11.77 -17.05
N ILE A 108 -0.12 -11.26 -18.27
CA ILE A 108 -1.27 -10.41 -18.66
C ILE A 108 -2.58 -11.16 -18.49
N ALA A 109 -2.66 -12.39 -19.01
CA ALA A 109 -3.86 -13.21 -18.90
C ALA A 109 -4.23 -13.55 -17.45
N ALA A 110 -3.23 -13.78 -16.59
CA ALA A 110 -3.46 -14.03 -15.17
C ALA A 110 -3.93 -12.76 -14.43
N ILE A 111 -3.38 -11.57 -14.74
CA ILE A 111 -3.87 -10.30 -14.19
C ILE A 111 -5.33 -10.05 -14.63
N GLU A 112 -5.69 -10.41 -15.88
CA GLU A 112 -7.06 -10.31 -16.38
C GLU A 112 -8.03 -11.20 -15.60
N LYS A 113 -7.65 -12.45 -15.31
CA LYS A 113 -8.45 -13.37 -14.47
C LYS A 113 -8.69 -12.82 -13.06
N CYS A 114 -7.79 -11.97 -12.55
CA CYS A 114 -7.90 -11.35 -11.25
C CYS A 114 -8.77 -10.07 -11.24
N ILE A 115 -9.33 -9.63 -12.37
CA ILE A 115 -10.22 -8.45 -12.42
C ILE A 115 -11.39 -8.56 -11.43
N PRO A 116 -12.09 -9.69 -11.28
CA PRO A 116 -13.17 -9.81 -10.29
C PRO A 116 -12.72 -9.60 -8.83
N LEU A 117 -11.44 -9.86 -8.51
CA LEU A 117 -10.85 -9.65 -7.19
C LEU A 117 -10.36 -8.21 -6.97
N GLY A 118 -10.07 -7.48 -8.04
CA GLY A 118 -9.60 -6.09 -8.02
C GLY A 118 -10.23 -5.21 -9.10
N PRO A 119 -11.58 -5.11 -9.16
CA PRO A 119 -12.27 -4.51 -10.31
C PRO A 119 -12.00 -3.02 -10.51
N LEU A 120 -11.58 -2.32 -9.46
CA LEU A 120 -11.26 -0.89 -9.51
C LEU A 120 -9.79 -0.60 -9.91
N HIS A 121 -8.91 -1.60 -9.90
CA HIS A 121 -7.47 -1.39 -10.05
C HIS A 121 -6.86 -2.23 -11.18
N ASN A 122 -7.10 -3.55 -11.23
CA ASN A 122 -6.50 -4.42 -12.22
C ASN A 122 -6.76 -3.98 -13.68
N PRO A 123 -7.98 -3.53 -14.07
CA PRO A 123 -8.19 -2.98 -15.41
C PRO A 123 -7.28 -1.79 -15.74
N ALA A 124 -7.13 -0.86 -14.80
CA ALA A 124 -6.26 0.31 -14.97
C ALA A 124 -4.78 -0.09 -15.04
N ASN A 125 -4.35 -1.06 -14.20
CA ASN A 125 -2.99 -1.58 -14.23
C ASN A 125 -2.67 -2.22 -15.60
N LEU A 126 -3.58 -3.02 -16.16
CA LEU A 126 -3.45 -3.60 -17.49
C LEU A 126 -3.38 -2.55 -18.60
N MET A 127 -4.19 -1.48 -18.50
CA MET A 127 -4.12 -0.36 -19.47
C MET A 127 -2.73 0.29 -19.43
N GLY A 128 -2.18 0.53 -18.23
CA GLY A 128 -0.83 1.06 -18.07
C GLY A 128 0.25 0.16 -18.67
N ILE A 129 0.20 -1.15 -18.40
CA ILE A 129 1.11 -2.15 -18.96
C ILE A 129 1.06 -2.14 -20.49
N ARG A 130 -0.13 -2.28 -21.07
CA ARG A 130 -0.33 -2.30 -22.53
C ARG A 130 0.11 -1.00 -23.20
N ALA A 131 -0.16 0.14 -22.57
CA ALA A 131 0.31 1.43 -23.06
C ALA A 131 1.84 1.51 -23.11
N CYS A 132 2.53 1.04 -22.06
CA CYS A 132 4.00 0.96 -22.05
C CYS A 132 4.53 0.00 -23.11
N GLN A 133 3.92 -1.19 -23.27
CA GLN A 133 4.32 -2.16 -24.31
C GLN A 133 4.20 -1.58 -25.72
N ALA A 134 3.14 -0.81 -25.98
CA ALA A 134 2.91 -0.20 -27.31
C ALA A 134 3.97 0.86 -27.68
N VAL A 135 4.45 1.64 -26.71
CA VAL A 135 5.40 2.74 -26.95
C VAL A 135 6.86 2.37 -26.67
N MET A 136 7.10 1.32 -25.88
CA MET A 136 8.43 0.79 -25.52
C MET A 136 8.46 -0.74 -25.68
N PRO A 137 8.31 -1.27 -26.91
CA PRO A 137 8.13 -2.72 -27.13
C PRO A 137 9.37 -3.56 -26.76
N ASN A 138 10.56 -2.97 -26.75
CA ASN A 138 11.82 -3.65 -26.46
C ASN A 138 12.29 -3.49 -25.00
N THR A 139 11.64 -2.63 -24.21
CA THR A 139 12.01 -2.39 -22.82
C THR A 139 11.36 -3.44 -21.93
N PRO A 140 12.15 -4.22 -21.16
CA PRO A 140 11.59 -5.23 -20.25
C PRO A 140 10.68 -4.58 -19.21
N GLN A 141 9.55 -5.24 -18.93
CA GLN A 141 8.54 -4.77 -18.01
C GLN A 141 8.30 -5.79 -16.90
N VAL A 142 8.11 -5.33 -15.68
CA VAL A 142 7.94 -6.16 -14.49
C VAL A 142 6.64 -5.79 -13.79
N ALA A 143 5.85 -6.80 -13.42
CA ALA A 143 4.70 -6.66 -12.53
C ALA A 143 5.12 -6.88 -11.08
N VAL A 144 4.81 -5.91 -10.21
CA VAL A 144 5.02 -5.98 -8.76
C VAL A 144 3.66 -5.96 -8.10
N PHE A 145 3.29 -7.09 -7.47
CA PHE A 145 1.95 -7.30 -6.94
C PHE A 145 1.83 -6.89 -5.48
N ASP A 146 0.80 -6.11 -5.14
CA ASP A 146 0.50 -5.73 -3.76
C ASP A 146 0.17 -6.94 -2.87
N THR A 147 -0.26 -8.06 -3.46
CA THR A 147 -0.58 -9.30 -2.75
C THR A 147 0.61 -10.23 -2.54
N ALA A 148 1.69 -10.10 -3.32
CA ALA A 148 2.77 -11.08 -3.39
C ALA A 148 3.49 -11.31 -2.04
N PHE A 149 3.79 -10.25 -1.28
CA PHE A 149 4.45 -10.36 0.02
C PHE A 149 3.68 -11.26 1.01
N HIS A 150 2.36 -11.28 0.89
CA HIS A 150 1.45 -12.03 1.78
C HIS A 150 1.27 -13.49 1.36
N MET A 151 1.78 -13.90 0.19
CA MET A 151 1.61 -15.29 -0.31
C MET A 151 2.40 -16.32 0.50
N THR A 152 3.28 -15.90 1.40
CA THR A 152 3.98 -16.78 2.34
C THR A 152 3.16 -17.17 3.57
N MET A 153 1.94 -16.63 3.73
CA MET A 153 1.05 -17.01 4.83
C MET A 153 0.73 -18.51 4.80
N PRO A 154 0.71 -19.18 5.99
CA PRO A 154 0.29 -20.58 6.08
C PRO A 154 -1.24 -20.72 5.87
N PRO A 155 -1.73 -21.92 5.45
CA PRO A 155 -3.16 -22.16 5.21
C PRO A 155 -4.09 -21.75 6.35
N LYS A 156 -3.68 -21.96 7.59
CA LYS A 156 -4.45 -21.60 8.79
C LYS A 156 -4.66 -20.09 8.95
N ALA A 157 -3.85 -19.24 8.30
CA ALA A 157 -3.97 -17.80 8.34
C ALA A 157 -4.78 -17.25 7.15
N TYR A 158 -4.63 -17.84 5.95
CA TYR A 158 -5.31 -17.32 4.77
C TYR A 158 -6.67 -17.96 4.48
N ARG A 159 -6.97 -19.18 4.97
CA ARG A 159 -8.27 -19.83 4.75
C ARG A 159 -9.35 -19.19 5.62
N TYR A 160 -10.48 -18.86 4.99
CA TYR A 160 -11.70 -18.55 5.73
C TYR A 160 -12.37 -19.84 6.19
N ALA A 161 -13.02 -19.82 7.37
CA ALA A 161 -13.79 -20.96 7.88
C ALA A 161 -15.18 -21.02 7.25
N ILE A 162 -15.22 -21.17 5.94
CA ILE A 162 -16.41 -21.33 5.08
C ILE A 162 -16.24 -22.61 4.26
N PRO A 163 -17.27 -23.10 3.53
CA PRO A 163 -17.16 -24.33 2.73
C PRO A 163 -15.96 -24.31 1.81
N THR A 164 -15.19 -25.43 1.83
CA THR A 164 -13.88 -25.55 1.18
C THR A 164 -13.96 -25.34 -0.34
N GLU A 165 -15.09 -25.67 -0.96
CA GLU A 165 -15.35 -25.49 -2.37
C GLU A 165 -15.16 -24.06 -2.88
N TYR A 166 -15.44 -23.05 -2.06
CA TYR A 166 -15.22 -21.64 -2.43
C TYR A 166 -13.74 -21.29 -2.54
N TYR A 167 -12.90 -21.94 -1.75
CA TYR A 167 -11.45 -21.79 -1.92
C TYR A 167 -10.95 -22.59 -3.12
N GLU A 168 -11.40 -23.82 -3.30
CA GLU A 168 -10.90 -24.72 -4.34
C GLU A 168 -11.32 -24.28 -5.74
N ASN A 169 -12.55 -23.80 -5.89
CA ASN A 169 -13.09 -23.41 -7.19
C ASN A 169 -12.83 -21.94 -7.54
N ASP A 170 -12.91 -21.05 -6.54
CA ASP A 170 -12.92 -19.60 -6.76
C ASP A 170 -11.75 -18.87 -6.10
N SER A 171 -10.82 -19.61 -5.45
CA SER A 171 -9.67 -19.05 -4.75
C SER A 171 -10.05 -18.02 -3.68
N ILE A 172 -11.22 -18.18 -3.03
CA ILE A 172 -11.67 -17.29 -1.97
C ILE A 172 -10.84 -17.51 -0.72
N ARG A 173 -9.95 -16.56 -0.45
CA ARG A 173 -9.03 -16.57 0.68
C ARG A 173 -8.65 -15.16 1.10
N ARG A 174 -7.91 -15.04 2.22
CA ARG A 174 -7.20 -13.82 2.57
C ARG A 174 -5.98 -13.65 1.64
N TYR A 175 -5.88 -12.52 0.96
CA TYR A 175 -4.72 -12.15 0.14
C TYR A 175 -3.86 -11.10 0.84
N GLY A 176 -4.48 -10.06 1.39
CA GLY A 176 -3.77 -8.90 1.92
C GLY A 176 -3.28 -7.96 0.82
N PHE A 177 -3.02 -6.72 1.21
CA PHE A 177 -2.61 -5.65 0.30
C PHE A 177 -1.54 -4.77 0.96
N HIS A 178 -1.08 -3.71 0.29
CA HIS A 178 0.09 -2.92 0.67
C HIS A 178 1.37 -3.78 0.78
N GLY A 179 1.42 -4.91 0.06
CA GLY A 179 2.51 -5.87 0.18
C GLY A 179 3.87 -5.28 -0.17
N THR A 180 3.91 -4.39 -1.16
CA THR A 180 5.15 -3.67 -1.53
C THR A 180 5.68 -2.83 -0.37
N SER A 181 4.80 -2.10 0.33
CA SER A 181 5.15 -1.35 1.53
C SER A 181 5.60 -2.28 2.67
N HIS A 182 4.83 -3.32 2.96
CA HIS A 182 5.18 -4.31 4.00
C HIS A 182 6.52 -5.01 3.70
N LYS A 183 6.81 -5.34 2.44
CA LYS A 183 8.09 -5.90 1.99
C LYS A 183 9.24 -4.94 2.25
N TYR A 184 9.07 -3.67 1.85
CA TYR A 184 10.06 -2.63 2.03
C TYR A 184 10.43 -2.40 3.50
N VAL A 185 9.41 -2.14 4.35
CA VAL A 185 9.67 -1.83 5.77
C VAL A 185 10.15 -3.06 6.54
N THR A 186 9.75 -4.28 6.14
CA THR A 186 10.30 -5.52 6.70
C THR A 186 11.79 -5.66 6.41
N LYS A 187 12.19 -5.47 5.14
CA LYS A 187 13.61 -5.51 4.75
C LYS A 187 14.40 -4.48 5.53
N ARG A 188 13.89 -3.23 5.59
CA ARG A 188 14.55 -2.16 6.31
C ARG A 188 14.66 -2.43 7.82
N ALA A 189 13.61 -2.96 8.45
CA ALA A 189 13.63 -3.34 9.86
C ALA A 189 14.68 -4.44 10.15
N ILE A 190 14.79 -5.45 9.28
CA ILE A 190 15.82 -6.50 9.38
C ILE A 190 17.21 -5.90 9.32
N ASP A 191 17.47 -4.99 8.39
CA ASP A 191 18.76 -4.30 8.25
C ASP A 191 19.09 -3.49 9.51
N LEU A 192 18.12 -2.74 10.03
CA LEU A 192 18.26 -1.91 11.24
C LEU A 192 18.44 -2.73 12.53
N MET A 193 17.76 -3.89 12.62
CA MET A 193 17.87 -4.81 13.76
C MET A 193 19.15 -5.68 13.68
N GLY A 194 19.81 -5.72 12.52
CA GLY A 194 21.02 -6.51 12.29
C GLY A 194 20.83 -8.03 12.34
N ARG A 195 19.56 -8.50 12.29
CA ARG A 195 19.22 -9.92 12.30
C ARG A 195 17.90 -10.19 11.58
N LYS A 196 17.78 -11.36 10.96
CA LYS A 196 16.60 -11.77 10.18
C LYS A 196 15.56 -12.50 11.03
N ASP A 197 15.99 -13.18 12.07
CA ASP A 197 15.17 -14.03 12.97
C ASP A 197 14.32 -13.18 13.95
N ILE A 198 13.53 -12.25 13.42
CA ILE A 198 12.69 -11.33 14.18
C ILE A 198 11.20 -11.64 14.00
N LYS A 199 10.46 -11.44 15.09
CA LYS A 199 8.99 -11.39 15.11
C LYS A 199 8.56 -9.95 15.06
N LEU A 200 8.04 -9.55 13.92
CA LEU A 200 7.77 -8.16 13.55
C LEU A 200 6.28 -7.97 13.25
N VAL A 201 5.70 -6.90 13.75
CA VAL A 201 4.41 -6.39 13.28
C VAL A 201 4.61 -5.06 12.58
N ASN A 202 4.22 -4.99 11.30
CA ASN A 202 4.18 -3.75 10.54
C ASN A 202 2.80 -3.14 10.62
N CYS A 203 2.72 -1.85 10.95
CA CYS A 203 1.52 -1.04 10.95
C CYS A 203 1.63 0.00 9.83
N HIS A 204 1.12 -0.34 8.63
CA HIS A 204 0.95 0.58 7.52
C HIS A 204 -0.34 1.35 7.75
N LEU A 205 -0.24 2.59 8.25
CA LEU A 205 -1.38 3.41 8.65
C LEU A 205 -1.42 4.68 7.78
N GLY A 206 -2.36 4.70 6.87
CA GLY A 206 -2.65 5.83 5.97
C GLY A 206 -4.15 6.04 5.83
N ASN A 207 -4.61 6.62 4.72
CA ASN A 207 -6.04 6.63 4.39
C ASN A 207 -6.56 5.20 4.12
N GLY A 208 -5.75 4.33 3.49
CA GLY A 208 -5.84 2.88 3.59
C GLY A 208 -4.88 2.39 4.67
N SER A 209 -5.29 1.41 5.48
CA SER A 209 -4.48 0.88 6.57
C SER A 209 -4.48 -0.63 6.60
N SER A 210 -3.33 -1.23 6.87
CA SER A 210 -3.19 -2.66 7.08
C SER A 210 -2.05 -2.99 8.03
N LEU A 211 -2.15 -4.13 8.71
CA LEU A 211 -1.08 -4.68 9.51
C LEU A 211 -0.60 -6.00 8.90
N SER A 212 0.66 -6.33 9.10
CA SER A 212 1.20 -7.65 8.78
C SER A 212 2.02 -8.22 9.93
N ALA A 213 1.82 -9.49 10.22
CA ALA A 213 2.64 -10.30 11.12
C ALA A 213 3.76 -10.95 10.32
N VAL A 214 5.00 -10.71 10.69
CA VAL A 214 6.17 -11.19 9.94
C VAL A 214 7.09 -11.97 10.85
N LYS A 215 7.55 -13.12 10.40
CA LYS A 215 8.57 -13.93 11.07
C LYS A 215 9.65 -14.32 10.07
N ASP A 216 10.90 -14.11 10.45
CA ASP A 216 12.07 -14.45 9.63
C ASP A 216 12.01 -13.83 8.21
N GLY A 217 11.44 -12.62 8.11
CA GLY A 217 11.25 -11.88 6.86
C GLY A 217 10.09 -12.35 5.99
N LYS A 218 9.26 -13.30 6.46
CA LYS A 218 8.09 -13.85 5.74
C LYS A 218 6.79 -13.47 6.42
N CYS A 219 5.81 -13.03 5.64
CA CYS A 219 4.47 -12.75 6.14
C CYS A 219 3.81 -14.02 6.67
N GLN A 220 3.28 -13.95 7.88
CA GLN A 220 2.56 -15.04 8.56
C GLN A 220 1.05 -14.77 8.63
N ASP A 221 0.65 -13.50 8.68
CA ASP A 221 -0.74 -13.04 8.67
C ASP A 221 -0.81 -11.58 8.26
N THR A 222 -1.99 -11.13 7.80
CA THR A 222 -2.24 -9.73 7.44
C THR A 222 -3.70 -9.36 7.68
N SER A 223 -3.98 -8.09 7.95
CA SER A 223 -5.32 -7.64 8.36
C SER A 223 -6.31 -7.51 7.22
N MET A 224 -5.89 -7.06 6.03
CA MET A 224 -6.78 -7.03 4.87
C MET A 224 -7.10 -8.45 4.40
N GLY A 225 -8.28 -8.64 3.80
CA GLY A 225 -8.83 -9.93 3.47
C GLY A 225 -8.74 -10.31 1.99
N LEU A 226 -9.86 -10.82 1.47
CA LEU A 226 -10.09 -11.03 0.04
C LEU A 226 -9.99 -9.70 -0.72
N THR A 227 -10.47 -8.63 -0.09
CA THR A 227 -10.43 -7.25 -0.59
C THR A 227 -9.75 -6.33 0.43
N PRO A 228 -9.40 -5.09 0.05
CA PRO A 228 -8.83 -4.12 0.99
C PRO A 228 -9.82 -3.54 2.03
N LEU A 229 -11.00 -4.15 2.22
CA LEU A 229 -12.03 -3.67 3.14
C LEU A 229 -11.83 -4.17 4.57
N ALA A 230 -11.48 -5.46 4.73
CA ALA A 230 -11.29 -6.09 6.04
C ALA A 230 -10.10 -5.50 6.81
N GLY A 231 -10.07 -5.73 8.12
CA GLY A 231 -9.02 -5.31 9.02
C GLY A 231 -9.41 -4.13 9.90
N VAL A 232 -8.50 -3.19 10.09
CA VAL A 232 -8.72 -2.01 10.93
C VAL A 232 -9.58 -0.96 10.22
N PRO A 233 -10.31 -0.09 10.95
CA PRO A 233 -10.97 1.07 10.38
C PRO A 233 -9.95 1.97 9.66
N MET A 234 -10.37 2.53 8.53
CA MET A 234 -9.52 3.36 7.67
C MET A 234 -10.17 4.75 7.48
N GLY A 235 -9.64 5.57 6.60
CA GLY A 235 -10.23 6.86 6.29
C GLY A 235 -11.71 6.80 5.96
N THR A 236 -12.09 5.92 5.02
CA THR A 236 -13.49 5.75 4.56
C THR A 236 -14.00 4.33 4.64
N ARG A 237 -13.16 3.34 4.96
CA ARG A 237 -13.51 1.92 5.02
C ARG A 237 -13.79 1.49 6.46
N SER A 238 -14.80 0.64 6.63
CA SER A 238 -15.24 0.18 7.95
C SER A 238 -14.22 -0.68 8.69
N GLY A 239 -13.37 -1.42 7.98
CA GLY A 239 -12.65 -2.55 8.56
C GLY A 239 -13.61 -3.70 8.89
N ASP A 240 -13.20 -4.55 9.84
CA ASP A 240 -13.98 -5.72 10.25
C ASP A 240 -15.32 -5.34 10.88
N ILE A 241 -16.38 -6.03 10.42
CA ILE A 241 -17.73 -5.94 10.98
C ILE A 241 -18.34 -7.35 11.06
N ASP A 242 -19.37 -7.52 11.86
CA ASP A 242 -20.21 -8.71 11.82
C ASP A 242 -20.91 -8.79 10.45
N PRO A 243 -20.77 -9.89 9.68
CA PRO A 243 -21.44 -10.07 8.39
C PRO A 243 -22.97 -9.88 8.44
N ALA A 244 -23.61 -10.16 9.59
CA ALA A 244 -25.05 -9.93 9.78
C ALA A 244 -25.44 -8.45 9.70
N VAL A 245 -24.51 -7.53 9.99
CA VAL A 245 -24.75 -6.08 9.81
C VAL A 245 -25.05 -5.76 8.35
N VAL A 246 -24.38 -6.42 7.40
CA VAL A 246 -24.62 -6.22 5.95
C VAL A 246 -26.07 -6.55 5.63
N GLN A 247 -26.54 -7.76 6.00
CA GLN A 247 -27.91 -8.19 5.76
C GLN A 247 -28.94 -7.29 6.46
N PHE A 248 -28.66 -6.89 7.72
CA PHE A 248 -29.56 -6.02 8.48
C PHE A 248 -29.75 -4.67 7.80
N VAL A 249 -28.65 -4.04 7.36
CA VAL A 249 -28.67 -2.73 6.67
C VAL A 249 -29.37 -2.84 5.33
N MET A 250 -29.06 -3.88 4.53
CA MET A 250 -29.74 -4.13 3.26
C MET A 250 -31.26 -4.24 3.44
N ASN A 251 -31.72 -5.06 4.38
CA ASN A 251 -33.15 -5.27 4.62
C ASN A 251 -33.86 -4.02 5.16
N LYS A 252 -33.19 -3.29 6.10
CA LYS A 252 -33.79 -2.13 6.75
C LYS A 252 -33.92 -0.91 5.85
N TYR A 253 -32.91 -0.70 4.99
CA TYR A 253 -32.81 0.50 4.15
C TYR A 253 -33.08 0.23 2.67
N GLY A 254 -33.41 -1.03 2.29
CA GLY A 254 -33.67 -1.41 0.91
C GLY A 254 -32.43 -1.32 -0.01
N MET A 255 -31.25 -1.47 0.54
CA MET A 255 -29.98 -1.40 -0.22
C MET A 255 -29.70 -2.73 -0.92
N SER A 256 -29.15 -2.66 -2.13
CA SER A 256 -28.51 -3.80 -2.78
C SER A 256 -27.18 -4.14 -2.09
N ALA A 257 -26.63 -5.32 -2.38
CA ALA A 257 -25.31 -5.72 -1.88
C ALA A 257 -24.20 -4.73 -2.30
N ASP A 258 -24.24 -4.27 -3.55
CA ASP A 258 -23.27 -3.31 -4.09
C ASP A 258 -23.35 -1.95 -3.39
N GLU A 259 -24.56 -1.44 -3.12
CA GLU A 259 -24.76 -0.21 -2.38
C GLU A 259 -24.26 -0.32 -0.95
N CYS A 260 -24.51 -1.44 -0.28
CA CYS A 260 -24.02 -1.70 1.06
C CYS A 260 -22.48 -1.79 1.09
N LEU A 261 -21.88 -2.55 0.17
CA LEU A 261 -20.41 -2.61 0.05
C LEU A 261 -19.79 -1.27 -0.31
N ASN A 262 -20.44 -0.47 -1.16
CA ASN A 262 -19.99 0.89 -1.47
C ASN A 262 -20.05 1.80 -0.23
N MET A 263 -21.10 1.68 0.60
CA MET A 263 -21.19 2.40 1.88
C MET A 263 -20.03 2.00 2.82
N LEU A 264 -19.75 0.70 2.96
CA LEU A 264 -18.64 0.19 3.80
C LEU A 264 -17.26 0.64 3.31
N ASN A 265 -17.09 0.79 1.99
CA ASN A 265 -15.81 1.21 1.39
C ASN A 265 -15.59 2.73 1.38
N LYS A 266 -16.65 3.54 1.18
CA LYS A 266 -16.51 4.97 0.86
C LYS A 266 -17.17 5.92 1.85
N LYS A 267 -18.06 5.42 2.72
CA LYS A 267 -18.86 6.26 3.63
C LYS A 267 -18.77 5.80 5.09
N SER A 268 -17.75 5.01 5.41
CA SER A 268 -17.53 4.41 6.73
C SER A 268 -16.19 4.86 7.33
N GLY A 269 -15.59 4.08 8.20
CA GLY A 269 -14.30 4.38 8.82
C GLY A 269 -14.32 5.61 9.71
N VAL A 270 -13.18 6.28 9.81
CA VAL A 270 -13.06 7.48 10.66
C VAL A 270 -13.89 8.65 10.13
N LEU A 271 -14.13 8.71 8.81
CA LEU A 271 -15.08 9.68 8.23
C LEU A 271 -16.47 9.56 8.84
N ALA A 272 -17.01 8.35 8.91
CA ALA A 272 -18.36 8.12 9.44
C ALA A 272 -18.41 8.33 10.95
N LEU A 273 -17.38 7.91 11.68
CA LEU A 273 -17.32 8.04 13.13
C LEU A 273 -17.17 9.51 13.57
N SER A 274 -16.29 10.25 12.89
CA SER A 274 -16.07 11.67 13.20
C SER A 274 -17.19 12.57 12.69
N GLY A 275 -17.78 12.22 11.55
CA GLY A 275 -18.72 13.08 10.82
C GLY A 275 -18.06 14.32 10.18
N VAL A 276 -16.73 14.41 10.19
CA VAL A 276 -15.98 15.61 9.76
C VAL A 276 -15.17 15.32 8.48
N SER A 277 -14.23 14.37 8.53
CA SER A 277 -13.26 14.15 7.46
C SER A 277 -12.73 12.72 7.47
N SER A 278 -12.16 12.28 6.36
CA SER A 278 -11.33 11.07 6.28
C SER A 278 -9.85 11.34 6.53
N ASP A 279 -9.44 12.60 6.62
CA ASP A 279 -8.08 13.02 6.93
C ASP A 279 -7.85 13.05 8.44
N PHE A 280 -6.91 12.24 8.91
CA PHE A 280 -6.60 12.16 10.34
C PHE A 280 -6.16 13.49 10.95
N ARG A 281 -5.57 14.40 10.16
CA ARG A 281 -5.16 15.74 10.64
C ARG A 281 -6.37 16.57 11.04
N ASP A 282 -7.43 16.54 10.24
CA ASP A 282 -8.67 17.26 10.54
C ASP A 282 -9.35 16.67 11.78
N ILE A 283 -9.28 15.32 11.92
CA ILE A 283 -9.88 14.61 13.05
C ILE A 283 -9.08 14.88 14.35
N GLU A 284 -7.74 14.89 14.29
CA GLU A 284 -6.89 15.24 15.42
C GLU A 284 -7.18 16.69 15.88
N ASN A 285 -7.21 17.65 14.96
CA ASN A 285 -7.56 19.04 15.27
C ASN A 285 -8.98 19.15 15.90
N GLY A 286 -9.97 18.45 15.30
CA GLY A 286 -11.33 18.45 15.86
C GLY A 286 -11.40 17.87 17.28
N ALA A 287 -10.62 16.81 17.56
CA ALA A 287 -10.55 16.24 18.91
C ALA A 287 -9.89 17.20 19.92
N GLU A 288 -8.83 17.92 19.52
CA GLU A 288 -8.18 18.95 20.34
C GLU A 288 -9.12 20.13 20.63
N GLU A 289 -10.01 20.47 19.70
CA GLU A 289 -11.06 21.48 19.85
C GLU A 289 -12.26 20.98 20.68
N GLY A 290 -12.25 19.74 21.16
CA GLY A 290 -13.28 19.16 22.03
C GLY A 290 -14.40 18.43 21.28
N ASN A 291 -14.25 18.10 20.01
CA ASN A 291 -15.23 17.28 19.29
C ASN A 291 -15.14 15.81 19.73
N GLU A 292 -16.14 15.36 20.49
CA GLU A 292 -16.20 14.00 21.03
C GLU A 292 -16.23 12.90 19.96
N ASN A 293 -16.87 13.14 18.80
CA ASN A 293 -16.91 12.19 17.71
C ASN A 293 -15.53 12.03 17.05
N CYS A 294 -14.77 13.12 16.93
CA CYS A 294 -13.38 13.06 16.46
C CYS A 294 -12.52 12.27 17.44
N ALA A 295 -12.63 12.52 18.73
CA ALA A 295 -11.92 11.77 19.77
C ALA A 295 -12.27 10.27 19.71
N LEU A 296 -13.56 9.93 19.62
CA LEU A 296 -14.04 8.55 19.47
C LEU A 296 -13.49 7.88 18.21
N ALA A 297 -13.42 8.58 17.09
CA ALA A 297 -12.89 8.03 15.83
C ALA A 297 -11.41 7.66 15.96
N LEU A 298 -10.59 8.51 16.59
CA LEU A 298 -9.18 8.24 16.87
C LEU A 298 -9.01 7.06 17.84
N ASP A 299 -9.79 7.04 18.93
CA ASP A 299 -9.73 5.99 19.94
C ASP A 299 -10.17 4.65 19.38
N LYS A 300 -11.23 4.62 18.56
CA LYS A 300 -11.67 3.40 17.87
C LYS A 300 -10.62 2.86 16.90
N CYS A 301 -9.99 3.74 16.13
CA CYS A 301 -8.91 3.34 15.23
C CYS A 301 -7.71 2.77 16.01
N ALA A 302 -7.24 3.48 17.04
CA ALA A 302 -6.14 3.04 17.89
C ALA A 302 -6.44 1.70 18.58
N TYR A 303 -7.67 1.53 19.10
CA TYR A 303 -8.14 0.31 19.74
C TYR A 303 -8.07 -0.90 18.81
N GLU A 304 -8.56 -0.78 17.56
CA GLU A 304 -8.54 -1.89 16.60
C GLU A 304 -7.11 -2.21 16.15
N VAL A 305 -6.27 -1.21 15.91
CA VAL A 305 -4.85 -1.43 15.58
C VAL A 305 -4.15 -2.16 16.74
N ARG A 306 -4.39 -1.75 17.99
CA ARG A 306 -3.85 -2.40 19.20
C ARG A 306 -4.27 -3.87 19.30
N LYS A 307 -5.55 -4.18 19.04
CA LYS A 307 -6.06 -5.55 19.02
C LYS A 307 -5.33 -6.41 17.99
N TYR A 308 -5.12 -5.88 16.79
CA TYR A 308 -4.37 -6.57 15.74
C TYR A 308 -2.91 -6.81 16.13
N ILE A 309 -2.24 -5.82 16.75
CA ILE A 309 -0.87 -6.01 17.27
C ILE A 309 -0.85 -7.15 18.30
N GLY A 310 -1.79 -7.15 19.24
CA GLY A 310 -1.90 -8.21 20.25
C GLY A 310 -2.15 -9.60 19.64
N SER A 311 -3.09 -9.69 18.68
CA SER A 311 -3.40 -10.96 17.99
C SER A 311 -2.20 -11.48 17.19
N TYR A 312 -1.45 -10.59 16.55
CA TYR A 312 -0.26 -10.95 15.78
C TYR A 312 0.93 -11.32 16.65
N ALA A 313 1.10 -10.65 17.79
CA ALA A 313 2.08 -11.07 18.78
C ALA A 313 1.78 -12.51 19.28
N ALA A 314 0.51 -12.84 19.50
CA ALA A 314 0.09 -14.20 19.84
C ALA A 314 0.34 -15.20 18.70
N ALA A 315 -0.02 -14.84 17.44
CA ALA A 315 0.19 -15.69 16.27
C ALA A 315 1.68 -15.97 16.00
N LEU A 316 2.55 -15.00 16.27
CA LEU A 316 4.01 -15.10 16.13
C LEU A 316 4.67 -15.80 17.32
N GLY A 317 3.98 -15.94 18.47
CA GLY A 317 4.53 -16.44 19.72
C GLY A 317 5.52 -15.46 20.35
N GLY A 318 5.24 -14.16 20.26
CA GLY A 318 6.03 -13.06 20.81
C GLY A 318 6.17 -11.90 19.83
N LEU A 319 6.84 -10.83 20.26
CA LEU A 319 7.08 -9.63 19.48
C LEU A 319 8.50 -9.11 19.78
N ASP A 320 9.32 -8.91 18.76
CA ASP A 320 10.66 -8.32 18.88
C ASP A 320 10.67 -6.87 18.38
N CYS A 321 9.85 -6.58 17.37
CA CYS A 321 9.85 -5.30 16.68
C CYS A 321 8.43 -4.88 16.27
N LEU A 322 8.11 -3.60 16.40
CA LEU A 322 6.90 -2.95 15.94
C LEU A 322 7.29 -1.79 15.02
N VAL A 323 6.71 -1.74 13.83
CA VAL A 323 7.01 -0.68 12.85
C VAL A 323 5.74 0.11 12.53
N PHE A 324 5.85 1.43 12.60
CA PHE A 324 4.85 2.38 12.10
C PHE A 324 5.32 2.99 10.79
N THR A 325 4.45 2.97 9.77
CA THR A 325 4.74 3.48 8.44
C THR A 325 3.49 4.05 7.77
N ALA A 326 3.64 4.64 6.61
CA ALA A 326 2.63 5.39 5.87
C ALA A 326 2.15 6.67 6.57
N GLY A 327 1.27 7.41 5.89
CA GLY A 327 0.97 8.80 6.25
C GLY A 327 0.67 9.07 7.71
N VAL A 328 -0.19 8.29 8.36
CA VAL A 328 -0.53 8.40 9.79
C VAL A 328 0.59 7.81 10.65
N GLY A 329 1.07 6.60 10.32
CA GLY A 329 2.11 5.92 11.07
C GLY A 329 3.41 6.72 11.16
N GLU A 330 3.80 7.42 10.09
CA GLU A 330 5.01 8.23 10.00
C GLU A 330 4.87 9.60 10.67
N ASN A 331 3.68 10.21 10.60
CA ASN A 331 3.52 11.63 10.91
C ASN A 331 2.71 11.95 12.17
N SER A 332 1.93 11.00 12.71
CA SER A 332 1.10 11.22 13.90
C SER A 332 1.71 10.58 15.14
N ALA A 333 2.40 11.38 15.95
CA ALA A 333 2.92 10.95 17.25
C ALA A 333 1.80 10.61 18.23
N SER A 334 0.65 11.34 18.17
CA SER A 334 -0.51 11.11 19.02
C SER A 334 -1.15 9.74 18.74
N MET A 335 -1.33 9.37 17.46
CA MET A 335 -1.88 8.07 17.11
C MET A 335 -0.95 6.92 17.53
N ARG A 336 0.36 7.05 17.32
CA ARG A 336 1.33 6.03 17.79
C ARG A 336 1.27 5.86 19.31
N ALA A 337 1.19 6.96 20.05
CA ALA A 337 1.03 6.92 21.52
C ALA A 337 -0.28 6.22 21.93
N ARG A 338 -1.43 6.63 21.34
CA ARG A 338 -2.73 5.98 21.58
C ARG A 338 -2.73 4.49 21.28
N ILE A 339 -2.07 4.07 20.18
CA ILE A 339 -1.97 2.65 19.78
C ILE A 339 -1.14 1.87 20.79
N CYS A 340 0.00 2.41 21.23
CA CYS A 340 0.93 1.70 22.10
C CYS A 340 0.50 1.70 23.59
N GLU A 341 -0.41 2.60 24.00
CA GLU A 341 -0.98 2.60 25.34
C GLU A 341 -1.64 1.25 25.65
N GLY A 342 -1.23 0.61 26.75
CA GLY A 342 -1.69 -0.72 27.18
C GLY A 342 -1.03 -1.90 26.45
N LEU A 343 0.06 -1.69 25.69
CA LEU A 343 0.89 -2.76 25.13
C LEU A 343 2.15 -3.09 25.96
N GLU A 344 2.27 -2.49 27.16
CA GLU A 344 3.41 -2.68 28.06
C GLU A 344 3.56 -4.14 28.48
N PHE A 345 2.45 -4.89 28.57
CA PHE A 345 2.48 -6.32 28.88
C PHE A 345 3.16 -7.17 27.78
N LEU A 346 3.20 -6.68 26.53
CA LEU A 346 3.97 -7.27 25.44
C LEU A 346 5.43 -6.83 25.44
N GLY A 347 5.79 -5.85 26.30
CA GLY A 347 7.12 -5.28 26.36
C GLY A 347 7.31 -4.04 25.46
N VAL A 348 6.24 -3.48 24.92
CA VAL A 348 6.26 -2.24 24.16
C VAL A 348 6.24 -1.05 25.13
N LYS A 349 7.23 -0.18 25.04
CA LYS A 349 7.29 1.06 25.83
C LYS A 349 7.81 2.20 24.96
N LEU A 350 6.98 3.21 24.74
CA LEU A 350 7.39 4.39 23.97
C LEU A 350 8.18 5.38 24.84
N ASP A 351 9.11 6.07 24.21
CA ASP A 351 9.73 7.27 24.72
C ASP A 351 8.99 8.49 24.14
N PRO A 352 8.36 9.34 24.96
CA PRO A 352 7.57 10.47 24.47
C PRO A 352 8.36 11.48 23.62
N GLU A 353 9.64 11.72 23.97
CA GLU A 353 10.49 12.64 23.22
C GLU A 353 10.91 12.04 21.87
N LYS A 354 11.36 10.78 21.86
CA LYS A 354 11.70 10.05 20.62
C LYS A 354 10.49 9.89 19.72
N ASN A 355 9.29 9.65 20.29
CA ASN A 355 8.06 9.54 19.53
C ASN A 355 7.64 10.84 18.84
N ASN A 356 8.12 12.01 19.28
CA ASN A 356 7.84 13.28 18.63
C ASN A 356 8.67 13.46 17.33
N THR A 357 8.63 12.44 16.46
CA THR A 357 9.24 12.43 15.13
C THR A 357 8.17 12.42 14.04
N ARG A 358 8.48 13.00 12.88
CA ARG A 358 7.59 13.06 11.70
C ARG A 358 8.36 12.78 10.43
N GLY A 359 7.91 11.78 9.64
CA GLY A 359 8.42 11.47 8.30
C GLY A 359 9.91 11.11 8.26
N LYS A 360 10.49 10.69 9.39
CA LYS A 360 11.90 10.31 9.49
C LYS A 360 12.04 8.94 10.12
N GLU A 361 13.01 8.17 9.64
CA GLU A 361 13.40 6.92 10.25
C GLU A 361 13.96 7.16 11.66
N ALA A 362 13.34 6.54 12.65
CA ALA A 362 13.73 6.70 14.05
C ALA A 362 13.27 5.53 14.92
N ILE A 363 14.08 5.19 15.95
CA ILE A 363 13.62 4.41 17.09
C ILE A 363 12.80 5.34 17.98
N ILE A 364 11.61 4.90 18.35
CA ILE A 364 10.69 5.65 19.22
C ILE A 364 10.38 4.92 20.53
N SER A 365 10.94 3.72 20.73
CA SER A 365 10.86 3.02 22.00
C SER A 365 11.82 3.59 23.04
N ALA A 366 11.44 3.45 24.32
CA ALA A 366 12.30 3.73 25.46
C ALA A 366 13.48 2.73 25.50
N ASP A 367 14.59 3.11 26.14
CA ASP A 367 15.79 2.30 26.19
C ASP A 367 15.59 0.99 26.99
N ASP A 368 14.62 0.95 27.90
CA ASP A 368 14.21 -0.23 28.67
C ASP A 368 13.06 -1.02 28.04
N SER A 369 12.62 -0.65 26.84
CA SER A 369 11.62 -1.39 26.07
C SER A 369 12.19 -2.75 25.60
N LYS A 370 11.43 -3.83 25.82
CA LYS A 370 11.80 -5.16 25.32
C LYS A 370 11.54 -5.30 23.83
N VAL A 371 10.56 -4.60 23.31
CA VAL A 371 10.19 -4.54 21.90
C VAL A 371 10.72 -3.24 21.33
N THR A 372 11.53 -3.32 20.27
CA THR A 372 11.99 -2.12 19.58
C THR A 372 10.85 -1.57 18.74
N VAL A 373 10.54 -0.29 18.88
CA VAL A 373 9.51 0.39 18.10
C VAL A 373 10.16 1.40 17.16
N TRP A 374 9.86 1.24 15.88
CA TRP A 374 10.40 2.08 14.81
C TRP A 374 9.31 2.90 14.11
N VAL A 375 9.67 4.08 13.67
CA VAL A 375 9.07 4.76 12.52
C VAL A 375 9.99 4.50 11.33
N ILE A 376 9.47 3.86 10.29
CA ILE A 376 10.19 3.63 9.03
C ILE A 376 9.33 4.18 7.89
N PRO A 377 9.69 5.32 7.27
CA PRO A 377 8.98 5.81 6.10
C PRO A 377 8.99 4.78 4.98
N THR A 378 7.80 4.47 4.44
CA THR A 378 7.69 3.55 3.31
C THR A 378 8.23 4.17 2.03
N ASN A 379 8.78 3.33 1.16
CA ASN A 379 9.22 3.73 -0.18
C ASN A 379 8.87 2.61 -1.16
N GLU A 380 7.60 2.58 -1.56
CA GLU A 380 7.07 1.55 -2.45
C GLU A 380 7.71 1.64 -3.84
N GLU A 381 7.98 2.84 -4.32
CA GLU A 381 8.60 3.06 -5.62
C GLU A 381 10.03 2.49 -5.65
N LEU A 382 10.81 2.70 -4.59
CA LEU A 382 12.16 2.11 -4.49
C LEU A 382 12.08 0.57 -4.44
N MET A 383 11.09 0.01 -3.74
CA MET A 383 10.93 -1.44 -3.70
C MET A 383 10.57 -2.00 -5.09
N ILE A 384 9.66 -1.32 -5.82
CA ILE A 384 9.32 -1.67 -7.21
C ILE A 384 10.57 -1.60 -8.10
N ALA A 385 11.36 -0.53 -7.99
CA ALA A 385 12.58 -0.36 -8.77
C ALA A 385 13.59 -1.47 -8.48
N GLN A 386 13.81 -1.82 -7.21
CA GLN A 386 14.73 -2.88 -6.79
C GLN A 386 14.31 -4.26 -7.30
N ASP A 387 13.02 -4.61 -7.18
CA ASP A 387 12.49 -5.87 -7.69
C ASP A 387 12.63 -5.93 -9.22
N THR A 388 12.30 -4.83 -9.90
CA THR A 388 12.44 -4.71 -11.36
C THR A 388 13.89 -4.93 -11.80
N ALA A 389 14.84 -4.22 -11.17
CA ALA A 389 16.25 -4.34 -11.50
C ALA A 389 16.79 -5.76 -11.24
N ALA A 390 16.41 -6.38 -10.12
CA ALA A 390 16.84 -7.72 -9.77
C ALA A 390 16.40 -8.76 -10.83
N LEU A 391 15.12 -8.71 -11.25
CA LEU A 391 14.57 -9.62 -12.25
C LEU A 391 15.18 -9.41 -13.65
N VAL A 392 15.31 -8.16 -14.08
CA VAL A 392 15.88 -7.85 -15.40
C VAL A 392 17.35 -8.22 -15.46
N ASN A 393 18.13 -8.01 -14.39
CA ASN A 393 19.54 -8.41 -14.35
C ASN A 393 19.71 -9.94 -14.29
N ALA A 394 18.78 -10.66 -13.65
CA ALA A 394 18.81 -12.13 -13.62
C ALA A 394 18.42 -12.77 -14.97
N ALA A 395 17.73 -12.04 -15.84
CA ALA A 395 17.30 -12.51 -17.16
C ALA A 395 18.33 -12.22 -18.28
N LYS A 396 19.36 -11.43 -18.01
CA LYS A 396 20.50 -11.15 -18.92
C LYS A 396 21.55 -12.25 -18.81
#